data_12cac122a4e9d50bc68db6ef3b73ea06
#
_entry.id   12cac122a4e9d50bc68db6ef3b73ea06
#
_cell.length_a   1.000
_cell.length_b   1.000
_cell.length_c   1.000
_cell.angle_alpha   90.00
_cell.angle_beta   90.00
_cell.angle_gamma   90.00
#
_symmetry.space_group_name_H-M   'P 1'
#
loop_
_entity.id
_entity.type
_entity.pdbx_description
1 polymer ?
#
loop_
_entity_poly.entity_id
_entity_poly.type
_entity_poly.pdbx_seq_one_letter_code
_entity_poly.pdbx_strand_id
1 'polypeptide(L)'
;MFELEIAILVVVISAVIGPLLVTRYRHYLNSKSKIDPIKSVIDYNNLVDDQLEQLKEELDADRIWISQFHNGGNFYPTGKSIQKFSVFHEICTPGVNHISETFKNIPVSLFSESISHLYSDGEILVPNYSKEDNFGLKTFADGTNAKSSYLFALNSINDEFIGTLGIEYCSRVKKLNDEQLNDARTKSITIGTLLSAYLYEGKRKYY
;
A
#
# COMPACT_ATOMS: atom_id res chain seq x y z
N MET A 1 40.16 -48.36 27.36
CA MET A 1 40.50 -46.94 27.65
C MET A 1 40.01 -46.05 26.51
N PHE A 2 40.41 -46.28 25.28
CA PHE A 2 40.09 -45.47 24.08
C PHE A 2 38.57 -45.34 23.79
N GLU A 3 37.76 -46.39 23.97
CA GLU A 3 36.30 -46.36 23.76
C GLU A 3 35.57 -45.48 24.79
N LEU A 4 36.04 -45.45 26.05
CA LEU A 4 35.48 -44.63 27.10
C LEU A 4 35.76 -43.12 26.84
N GLU A 5 36.92 -42.78 26.33
CA GLU A 5 37.31 -41.40 25.97
C GLU A 5 36.47 -40.88 24.82
N ILE A 6 36.21 -41.70 23.79
CA ILE A 6 35.32 -41.35 22.67
C ILE A 6 33.88 -41.17 23.16
N ALA A 7 33.37 -42.07 24.00
CA ALA A 7 32.03 -41.92 24.54
C ALA A 7 31.84 -40.64 25.32
N ILE A 8 32.82 -40.26 26.19
CA ILE A 8 32.78 -39.00 26.93
C ILE A 8 32.83 -37.79 25.99
N LEU A 9 33.67 -37.83 24.94
CA LEU A 9 33.77 -36.77 23.95
C LEU A 9 32.46 -36.55 23.21
N VAL A 10 31.78 -37.61 22.79
CA VAL A 10 30.47 -37.57 22.12
C VAL A 10 29.40 -36.96 23.03
N VAL A 11 29.38 -37.36 24.31
CA VAL A 11 28.44 -36.80 25.28
C VAL A 11 28.68 -35.31 25.51
N VAL A 12 29.94 -34.88 25.63
CA VAL A 12 30.29 -33.45 25.82
C VAL A 12 29.88 -32.62 24.59
N ILE A 13 30.17 -33.13 23.38
CA ILE A 13 29.80 -32.43 22.13
C ILE A 13 28.28 -32.33 22.01
N SER A 14 27.54 -33.41 22.25
CA SER A 14 26.09 -33.43 22.05
C SER A 14 25.33 -32.70 23.14
N ALA A 15 25.73 -32.83 24.40
CA ALA A 15 25.00 -32.28 25.54
C ALA A 15 25.39 -30.85 25.93
N VAL A 16 26.62 -30.43 25.60
CA VAL A 16 27.11 -29.12 26.02
C VAL A 16 27.42 -28.21 24.83
N ILE A 17 28.30 -28.65 23.93
CA ILE A 17 28.78 -27.81 22.81
C ILE A 17 27.67 -27.55 21.79
N GLY A 18 26.93 -28.57 21.40
CA GLY A 18 25.84 -28.46 20.44
C GLY A 18 24.76 -27.45 20.83
N PRO A 19 24.17 -27.56 22.03
CA PRO A 19 23.18 -26.58 22.53
C PRO A 19 23.75 -25.15 22.65
N LEU A 20 24.98 -25.00 23.08
CA LEU A 20 25.65 -23.68 23.15
C LEU A 20 25.83 -23.03 21.78
N LEU A 21 26.26 -23.79 20.78
CA LEU A 21 26.40 -23.31 19.41
C LEU A 21 25.04 -22.92 18.81
N VAL A 22 24.01 -23.76 19.00
CA VAL A 22 22.65 -23.46 18.55
C VAL A 22 22.10 -22.20 19.21
N THR A 23 22.31 -22.05 20.52
CA THR A 23 21.85 -20.85 21.29
C THR A 23 22.59 -19.59 20.81
N ARG A 24 23.90 -19.68 20.59
CA ARG A 24 24.71 -18.57 20.08
C ARG A 24 24.33 -18.20 18.65
N TYR A 25 24.08 -19.19 17.80
CA TYR A 25 23.62 -18.98 16.43
C TYR A 25 22.22 -18.33 16.40
N ARG A 26 21.28 -18.80 17.21
CA ARG A 26 19.96 -18.16 17.38
C ARG A 26 20.07 -16.72 17.88
N HIS A 27 20.92 -16.48 18.89
CA HIS A 27 21.17 -15.13 19.38
C HIS A 27 21.76 -14.21 18.29
N TYR A 28 22.70 -14.72 17.48
CA TYR A 28 23.28 -13.99 16.35
C TYR A 28 22.22 -13.68 15.28
N LEU A 29 21.37 -14.64 14.92
CA LEU A 29 20.26 -14.41 14.00
C LEU A 29 19.25 -13.37 14.55
N ASN A 30 18.90 -13.47 15.82
CA ASN A 30 17.97 -12.54 16.47
C ASN A 30 18.56 -11.13 16.65
N SER A 31 19.88 -11.01 16.80
CA SER A 31 20.54 -9.70 16.93
C SER A 31 20.68 -8.96 15.60
N LYS A 32 20.75 -9.70 14.47
CA LYS A 32 20.83 -9.13 13.12
C LYS A 32 19.52 -8.53 12.60
N SER A 33 18.39 -8.74 13.25
CA SER A 33 17.08 -8.38 12.70
C SER A 33 16.21 -7.50 13.61
N LYS A 34 16.80 -6.69 14.47
CA LYS A 34 16.04 -5.63 15.13
C LYS A 34 15.98 -4.40 14.24
N ILE A 35 15.27 -4.53 13.11
CA ILE A 35 14.77 -3.35 12.41
C ILE A 35 13.74 -2.74 13.37
N ASP A 36 13.95 -1.49 13.75
CA ASP A 36 12.94 -0.74 14.50
C ASP A 36 11.69 -0.62 13.61
N PRO A 37 10.55 -1.19 14.00
CA PRO A 37 9.36 -1.19 13.16
C PRO A 37 8.86 0.24 12.90
N ILE A 38 9.03 1.17 13.86
CA ILE A 38 8.62 2.56 13.68
C ILE A 38 9.52 3.27 12.67
N LYS A 39 10.84 3.05 12.77
CA LYS A 39 11.78 3.60 11.80
C LYS A 39 11.49 3.08 10.39
N SER A 40 11.24 1.77 10.23
CA SER A 40 10.88 1.17 8.94
C SER A 40 9.62 1.79 8.36
N VAL A 41 8.59 2.05 9.18
CA VAL A 41 7.36 2.74 8.74
C VAL A 41 7.65 4.17 8.29
N ILE A 42 8.46 4.92 9.04
CA ILE A 42 8.82 6.30 8.69
C ILE A 42 9.59 6.35 7.36
N ASP A 43 10.64 5.53 7.24
CA ASP A 43 11.47 5.49 6.03
C ASP A 43 10.64 5.10 4.80
N TYR A 44 9.70 4.15 4.97
CA TYR A 44 8.78 3.74 3.93
C TYR A 44 7.79 4.86 3.54
N ASN A 45 7.14 5.51 4.52
CA ASN A 45 6.20 6.60 4.23
C ASN A 45 6.90 7.74 3.50
N ASN A 46 8.11 8.12 3.90
CA ASN A 46 8.88 9.15 3.21
C ASN A 46 9.13 8.78 1.74
N LEU A 47 9.49 7.51 1.45
CA LEU A 47 9.69 7.06 0.07
C LEU A 47 8.41 7.14 -0.77
N VAL A 48 7.26 6.82 -0.20
CA VAL A 48 5.97 6.93 -0.89
C VAL A 48 5.61 8.40 -1.12
N ASP A 49 5.74 9.23 -0.10
CA ASP A 49 5.40 10.66 -0.17
C ASP A 49 6.29 11.39 -1.18
N ASP A 50 7.60 11.08 -1.25
CA ASP A 50 8.52 11.59 -2.27
C ASP A 50 8.04 11.25 -3.70
N GLN A 51 7.53 10.00 -3.92
CA GLN A 51 6.98 9.61 -5.22
C GLN A 51 5.69 10.37 -5.57
N LEU A 52 4.84 10.63 -4.56
CA LEU A 52 3.62 11.40 -4.77
C LEU A 52 3.91 12.87 -5.05
N GLU A 53 4.86 13.47 -4.30
CA GLU A 53 5.23 14.88 -4.50
C GLU A 53 5.83 15.11 -5.89
N GLN A 54 6.75 14.23 -6.31
CA GLN A 54 7.30 14.27 -7.66
C GLN A 54 6.21 14.17 -8.73
N LEU A 55 5.30 13.19 -8.61
CA LEU A 55 4.22 13.01 -9.59
C LEU A 55 3.26 14.21 -9.61
N LYS A 56 2.97 14.80 -8.43
CA LYS A 56 2.13 15.99 -8.31
C LYS A 56 2.73 17.18 -9.05
N GLU A 57 4.05 17.41 -8.92
CA GLU A 57 4.76 18.46 -9.62
C GLU A 57 4.81 18.23 -11.13
N GLU A 58 5.16 17.00 -11.58
CA GLU A 58 5.25 16.62 -12.99
C GLU A 58 3.92 16.80 -13.74
N LEU A 59 2.81 16.48 -13.08
CA LEU A 59 1.46 16.58 -13.68
C LEU A 59 0.75 17.90 -13.38
N ASP A 60 1.33 18.77 -12.55
CA ASP A 60 0.71 20.00 -12.05
C ASP A 60 -0.68 19.71 -11.45
N ALA A 61 -0.75 18.66 -10.60
CA ALA A 61 -1.97 18.20 -9.98
C ALA A 61 -2.29 18.99 -8.70
N ASP A 62 -3.57 19.15 -8.39
CA ASP A 62 -3.99 19.85 -7.17
C ASP A 62 -3.94 18.94 -5.95
N ARG A 63 -4.24 17.65 -6.12
CA ARG A 63 -4.18 16.62 -5.07
C ARG A 63 -3.75 15.28 -5.67
N ILE A 64 -2.88 14.57 -4.95
CA ILE A 64 -2.57 13.16 -5.21
C ILE A 64 -2.76 12.38 -3.91
N TRP A 65 -3.33 11.20 -4.01
CA TRP A 65 -3.60 10.35 -2.86
C TRP A 65 -3.46 8.86 -3.16
N ILE A 66 -3.22 8.08 -2.12
CA ILE A 66 -3.23 6.62 -2.17
C ILE A 66 -4.26 6.10 -1.17
N SER A 67 -5.17 5.26 -1.66
CA SER A 67 -5.99 4.42 -0.81
C SER A 67 -5.49 2.99 -0.79
N GLN A 68 -5.67 2.29 0.34
CA GLN A 68 -5.33 0.88 0.49
C GLN A 68 -6.51 0.11 1.09
N PHE A 69 -6.64 -1.15 0.66
CA PHE A 69 -7.65 -2.05 1.21
C PHE A 69 -7.20 -2.61 2.55
N HIS A 70 -8.14 -2.76 3.46
CA HIS A 70 -7.91 -3.37 4.77
C HIS A 70 -9.19 -4.00 5.35
N ASN A 71 -9.03 -4.87 6.37
CA ASN A 71 -10.14 -5.45 7.07
C ASN A 71 -10.75 -4.45 8.06
N GLY A 72 -12.07 -4.35 8.08
CA GLY A 72 -12.80 -3.35 8.86
C GLY A 72 -13.84 -3.89 9.82
N GLY A 73 -13.62 -5.05 10.43
CA GLY A 73 -14.59 -5.74 11.28
C GLY A 73 -15.27 -6.91 10.59
N ASN A 74 -16.34 -7.44 11.20
CA ASN A 74 -17.02 -8.65 10.73
C ASN A 74 -18.53 -8.46 10.68
N PHE A 75 -19.19 -9.15 9.74
CA PHE A 75 -20.63 -9.20 9.64
C PHE A 75 -21.23 -10.14 10.70
N TYR A 76 -22.26 -9.66 11.40
CA TYR A 76 -23.09 -10.51 12.27
C TYR A 76 -24.14 -11.29 11.43
N PRO A 77 -24.44 -12.57 11.75
CA PRO A 77 -23.82 -13.42 12.78
C PRO A 77 -22.66 -14.28 12.24
N THR A 78 -22.29 -14.15 10.96
CA THR A 78 -21.40 -15.06 10.25
C THR A 78 -19.93 -14.88 10.56
N GLY A 79 -19.52 -13.74 11.11
CA GLY A 79 -18.11 -13.39 11.32
C GLY A 79 -17.33 -13.11 10.03
N LYS A 80 -17.98 -13.04 8.84
CA LYS A 80 -17.32 -12.73 7.59
C LYS A 80 -16.71 -11.33 7.64
N SER A 81 -15.45 -11.20 7.23
CA SER A 81 -14.73 -9.92 7.21
C SER A 81 -15.39 -8.91 6.28
N ILE A 82 -15.49 -7.64 6.76
CA ILE A 82 -15.92 -6.50 5.95
C ILE A 82 -14.68 -5.89 5.31
N GLN A 83 -14.62 -5.85 3.99
CA GLN A 83 -13.54 -5.20 3.26
C GLN A 83 -13.80 -3.70 3.19
N LYS A 84 -12.80 -2.91 3.55
CA LYS A 84 -12.81 -1.45 3.55
C LYS A 84 -11.58 -0.92 2.85
N PHE A 85 -11.61 0.37 2.50
CA PHE A 85 -10.43 1.12 2.13
C PHE A 85 -10.34 2.41 2.92
N SER A 86 -9.13 2.95 3.01
CA SER A 86 -8.85 4.28 3.57
C SER A 86 -7.79 4.97 2.74
N VAL A 87 -7.85 6.31 2.68
CA VAL A 87 -6.74 7.12 2.15
C VAL A 87 -5.67 7.21 3.23
N PHE A 88 -4.47 6.69 2.93
CA PHE A 88 -3.34 6.66 3.85
C PHE A 88 -2.26 7.69 3.52
N HIS A 89 -2.10 8.03 2.24
CA HIS A 89 -1.17 9.05 1.79
C HIS A 89 -1.92 10.09 0.97
N GLU A 90 -1.63 11.35 1.20
CA GLU A 90 -2.29 12.45 0.50
C GLU A 90 -1.41 13.70 0.49
N ILE A 91 -1.18 14.24 -0.70
CA ILE A 91 -0.44 15.49 -0.91
C ILE A 91 -1.33 16.47 -1.67
N CYS A 92 -1.54 17.64 -1.08
CA CYS A 92 -2.40 18.70 -1.61
C CYS A 92 -1.61 19.97 -1.89
N THR A 93 -2.03 20.70 -2.93
CA THR A 93 -1.64 22.09 -3.12
C THR A 93 -2.29 22.97 -2.03
N PRO A 94 -1.62 24.01 -1.53
CA PRO A 94 -2.20 24.93 -0.55
C PRO A 94 -3.59 25.45 -0.99
N GLY A 95 -4.57 25.34 -0.10
CA GLY A 95 -5.96 25.74 -0.35
C GLY A 95 -6.87 24.63 -0.90
N VAL A 96 -6.33 23.45 -1.19
CA VAL A 96 -7.12 22.24 -1.53
C VAL A 96 -7.42 21.46 -0.26
N ASN A 97 -8.67 21.08 -0.06
CA ASN A 97 -9.09 20.33 1.12
C ASN A 97 -8.56 18.89 1.09
N HIS A 98 -8.13 18.40 2.25
CA HIS A 98 -7.80 17.00 2.44
C HIS A 98 -9.04 16.11 2.44
N ILE A 99 -8.91 14.91 1.88
CA ILE A 99 -9.97 13.90 1.84
C ILE A 99 -9.71 12.68 2.74
N SER A 100 -8.50 12.56 3.28
CA SER A 100 -8.09 11.41 4.10
C SER A 100 -8.99 11.18 5.32
N GLU A 101 -9.51 12.23 5.94
CA GLU A 101 -10.46 12.08 7.05
C GLU A 101 -11.86 11.64 6.58
N THR A 102 -12.29 12.10 5.40
CA THR A 102 -13.59 11.72 4.81
C THR A 102 -13.56 10.30 4.27
N PHE A 103 -12.47 9.91 3.61
CA PHE A 103 -12.27 8.58 3.03
C PHE A 103 -11.49 7.66 3.96
N LYS A 104 -12.00 7.50 5.19
CA LYS A 104 -11.46 6.62 6.23
C LYS A 104 -12.44 5.50 6.55
N ASN A 105 -11.98 4.25 6.51
CA ASN A 105 -12.79 3.06 6.81
C ASN A 105 -14.03 2.90 5.92
N ILE A 106 -13.96 3.26 4.66
CA ILE A 106 -15.06 3.20 3.71
C ILE A 106 -15.30 1.75 3.28
N PRO A 107 -16.52 1.21 3.43
CA PRO A 107 -16.84 -0.12 2.92
C PRO A 107 -16.69 -0.19 1.39
N VAL A 108 -15.99 -1.21 0.89
CA VAL A 108 -15.80 -1.47 -0.55
C VAL A 108 -17.14 -1.54 -1.29
N SER A 109 -18.18 -2.03 -0.63
CA SER A 109 -19.53 -2.17 -1.20
C SER A 109 -20.17 -0.85 -1.62
N LEU A 110 -19.75 0.28 -1.06
CA LEU A 110 -20.28 1.61 -1.43
C LEU A 110 -19.71 2.10 -2.78
N PHE A 111 -18.57 1.55 -3.21
CA PHE A 111 -17.89 1.91 -4.44
C PHE A 111 -17.64 0.69 -5.35
N SER A 112 -18.49 -0.33 -5.24
CA SER A 112 -18.30 -1.63 -5.90
C SER A 112 -18.14 -1.51 -7.41
N GLU A 113 -18.87 -0.62 -8.07
CA GLU A 113 -18.77 -0.39 -9.52
C GLU A 113 -17.41 0.18 -9.91
N SER A 114 -16.97 1.27 -9.26
CA SER A 114 -15.66 1.89 -9.51
C SER A 114 -14.50 0.94 -9.18
N ILE A 115 -14.62 0.20 -8.07
CA ILE A 115 -13.61 -0.78 -7.67
C ILE A 115 -13.56 -1.96 -8.64
N SER A 116 -14.71 -2.41 -9.17
CA SER A 116 -14.77 -3.44 -10.22
C SER A 116 -14.11 -2.98 -11.51
N HIS A 117 -14.33 -1.73 -11.91
CA HIS A 117 -13.69 -1.12 -13.08
C HIS A 117 -12.17 -1.03 -12.90
N LEU A 118 -11.69 -0.55 -11.75
CA LEU A 118 -10.26 -0.51 -11.44
C LEU A 118 -9.64 -1.90 -11.43
N TYR A 119 -10.37 -2.90 -10.93
CA TYR A 119 -9.90 -4.28 -10.91
C TYR A 119 -9.78 -4.89 -12.32
N SER A 120 -10.73 -4.61 -13.22
CA SER A 120 -10.76 -5.18 -14.58
C SER A 120 -9.88 -4.41 -15.58
N ASP A 121 -9.95 -3.08 -15.54
CA ASP A 121 -9.39 -2.21 -16.57
C ASP A 121 -8.08 -1.54 -16.11
N GLY A 122 -7.79 -1.58 -14.81
CA GLY A 122 -6.60 -1.01 -14.22
C GLY A 122 -6.66 0.50 -14.01
N GLU A 123 -7.61 1.21 -14.64
CA GLU A 123 -7.70 2.66 -14.54
C GLU A 123 -9.13 3.19 -14.75
N ILE A 124 -9.40 4.38 -14.19
CA ILE A 124 -10.60 5.18 -14.48
C ILE A 124 -10.14 6.60 -14.82
N LEU A 125 -10.47 7.08 -15.99
CA LEU A 125 -10.04 8.39 -16.48
C LEU A 125 -11.26 9.31 -16.66
N VAL A 126 -11.38 10.33 -15.79
CA VAL A 126 -12.46 11.31 -15.84
C VAL A 126 -11.87 12.70 -16.10
N PRO A 127 -11.64 13.07 -17.37
CA PRO A 127 -11.04 14.35 -17.70
C PRO A 127 -11.96 15.55 -17.42
N ASN A 128 -13.26 15.33 -17.24
CA ASN A 128 -14.23 16.37 -16.90
C ASN A 128 -15.49 15.79 -16.27
N TYR A 129 -15.67 15.94 -14.97
CA TYR A 129 -16.86 15.46 -14.24
C TYR A 129 -18.17 16.11 -14.65
N SER A 130 -18.17 17.30 -15.24
CA SER A 130 -19.41 17.92 -15.74
C SER A 130 -20.00 17.18 -16.94
N LYS A 131 -19.22 16.31 -17.60
CA LYS A 131 -19.62 15.47 -18.75
C LYS A 131 -19.75 13.99 -18.39
N GLU A 132 -19.51 13.65 -17.12
CA GLU A 132 -19.60 12.28 -16.64
C GLU A 132 -21.06 11.94 -16.32
N ASP A 133 -21.52 10.77 -16.74
CA ASP A 133 -22.90 10.32 -16.50
C ASP A 133 -23.01 9.27 -15.38
N ASN A 134 -21.87 8.66 -14.96
CA ASN A 134 -21.86 7.68 -13.88
C ASN A 134 -22.15 8.36 -12.53
N PHE A 135 -23.23 7.94 -11.87
CA PHE A 135 -23.68 8.52 -10.59
C PHE A 135 -22.64 8.33 -9.47
N GLY A 136 -21.99 7.17 -9.41
CA GLY A 136 -20.98 6.87 -8.38
C GLY A 136 -19.77 7.78 -8.50
N LEU A 137 -19.28 7.99 -9.73
CA LEU A 137 -18.16 8.89 -10.02
C LEU A 137 -18.53 10.36 -9.74
N LYS A 138 -19.75 10.78 -10.05
CA LYS A 138 -20.24 12.13 -9.68
C LYS A 138 -20.29 12.33 -8.17
N THR A 139 -20.82 11.36 -7.45
CA THR A 139 -20.87 11.41 -5.97
C THR A 139 -19.46 11.48 -5.37
N PHE A 140 -18.51 10.76 -5.96
CA PHE A 140 -17.11 10.84 -5.55
C PHE A 140 -16.54 12.26 -5.81
N ALA A 141 -16.79 12.82 -6.99
CA ALA A 141 -16.35 14.17 -7.36
C ALA A 141 -16.90 15.24 -6.43
N ASP A 142 -18.19 15.14 -6.06
CA ASP A 142 -18.83 16.06 -5.12
C ASP A 142 -18.18 15.98 -3.73
N GLY A 143 -17.86 14.75 -3.27
CA GLY A 143 -17.19 14.54 -1.99
C GLY A 143 -15.74 15.01 -1.97
N THR A 144 -15.06 15.02 -3.11
CA THR A 144 -13.66 15.43 -3.24
C THR A 144 -13.47 16.84 -3.79
N ASN A 145 -14.55 17.47 -4.29
CA ASN A 145 -14.52 18.74 -5.03
C ASN A 145 -13.60 18.70 -6.25
N ALA A 146 -13.46 17.52 -6.89
CA ALA A 146 -12.65 17.34 -8.08
C ALA A 146 -13.38 17.73 -9.35
N LYS A 147 -12.72 18.43 -10.27
CA LYS A 147 -13.20 18.73 -11.63
C LYS A 147 -12.74 17.70 -12.65
N SER A 148 -11.59 17.08 -12.38
CA SER A 148 -11.02 15.97 -13.16
C SER A 148 -10.34 15.00 -12.20
N SER A 149 -10.41 13.70 -12.49
CA SER A 149 -9.70 12.66 -11.73
C SER A 149 -9.17 11.58 -12.65
N TYR A 150 -8.04 11.04 -12.27
CA TYR A 150 -7.35 9.93 -12.92
C TYR A 150 -6.99 8.92 -11.84
N LEU A 151 -7.63 7.77 -11.86
CA LEU A 151 -7.50 6.73 -10.85
C LEU A 151 -6.79 5.54 -11.47
N PHE A 152 -5.77 5.01 -10.79
CA PHE A 152 -4.99 3.86 -11.25
C PHE A 152 -4.97 2.79 -10.18
N ALA A 153 -5.18 1.55 -10.58
CA ALA A 153 -5.04 0.40 -9.70
C ALA A 153 -3.59 0.26 -9.22
N LEU A 154 -3.42 0.01 -7.94
CA LEU A 154 -2.13 -0.36 -7.34
C LEU A 154 -2.13 -1.86 -7.12
N ASN A 155 -1.24 -2.55 -7.84
CA ASN A 155 -1.07 -3.99 -7.71
C ASN A 155 0.22 -4.32 -6.97
N SER A 156 0.17 -5.39 -6.18
CA SER A 156 1.35 -5.95 -5.54
C SER A 156 2.27 -6.63 -6.56
N ILE A 157 3.48 -6.99 -6.13
CA ILE A 157 4.40 -7.83 -6.94
C ILE A 157 3.83 -9.20 -7.32
N ASN A 158 2.75 -9.65 -6.66
CA ASN A 158 2.03 -10.89 -6.95
C ASN A 158 0.75 -10.63 -7.75
N ASP A 159 0.61 -9.43 -8.34
CA ASP A 159 -0.58 -8.99 -9.10
C ASP A 159 -1.87 -8.96 -8.27
N GLU A 160 -1.77 -8.77 -6.95
CA GLU A 160 -2.93 -8.57 -6.08
C GLU A 160 -3.32 -7.10 -6.07
N PHE A 161 -4.58 -6.77 -6.32
CA PHE A 161 -5.09 -5.39 -6.22
C PHE A 161 -5.12 -4.94 -4.76
N ILE A 162 -4.21 -4.04 -4.38
CA ILE A 162 -3.98 -3.63 -2.99
C ILE A 162 -4.47 -2.22 -2.67
N GLY A 163 -4.77 -1.41 -3.67
CA GLY A 163 -5.20 -0.02 -3.45
C GLY A 163 -5.36 0.77 -4.74
N THR A 164 -5.50 2.08 -4.61
CA THR A 164 -5.71 3.00 -5.74
C THR A 164 -4.83 4.24 -5.56
N LEU A 165 -4.16 4.65 -6.65
CA LEU A 165 -3.55 5.97 -6.80
C LEU A 165 -4.57 6.89 -7.44
N GLY A 166 -4.87 8.03 -6.82
CA GLY A 166 -5.73 9.07 -7.36
C GLY A 166 -4.96 10.35 -7.65
N ILE A 167 -5.18 10.93 -8.83
CA ILE A 167 -4.63 12.21 -9.29
C ILE A 167 -5.80 13.13 -9.60
N GLU A 168 -5.90 14.26 -8.93
CA GLU A 168 -7.08 15.12 -9.00
C GLU A 168 -6.74 16.58 -9.28
N TYR A 169 -7.63 17.20 -10.05
CA TYR A 169 -7.64 18.64 -10.35
C TYR A 169 -8.91 19.24 -9.78
N CYS A 170 -8.77 20.05 -8.72
CA CYS A 170 -9.88 20.67 -8.01
C CYS A 170 -10.12 22.12 -8.49
N SER A 171 -9.08 22.81 -8.91
CA SER A 171 -9.12 24.20 -9.35
C SER A 171 -9.63 24.36 -10.79
N ARG A 172 -9.32 23.40 -11.66
CA ARG A 172 -9.58 23.44 -13.11
C ARG A 172 -9.94 22.05 -13.68
N VAL A 173 -10.59 22.06 -14.83
CA VAL A 173 -10.69 20.87 -15.67
C VAL A 173 -9.35 20.69 -16.39
N LYS A 174 -8.79 19.48 -16.31
CA LYS A 174 -7.51 19.13 -16.92
C LYS A 174 -7.63 17.83 -17.68
N LYS A 175 -7.24 17.82 -18.95
CA LYS A 175 -7.07 16.61 -19.75
C LYS A 175 -5.59 16.29 -19.84
N LEU A 176 -5.19 15.13 -19.35
CA LEU A 176 -3.83 14.61 -19.52
C LEU A 176 -3.63 14.13 -20.95
N ASN A 177 -2.42 14.32 -21.47
CA ASN A 177 -2.01 13.74 -22.76
C ASN A 177 -1.49 12.30 -22.55
N ASP A 178 -1.19 11.59 -23.65
CA ASP A 178 -0.79 10.19 -23.60
C ASP A 178 0.55 9.97 -22.86
N GLU A 179 1.48 10.90 -22.96
CA GLU A 179 2.75 10.87 -22.23
C GLU A 179 2.51 10.98 -20.72
N GLN A 180 1.73 11.96 -20.27
CA GLN A 180 1.36 12.15 -18.87
C GLN A 180 0.59 10.94 -18.30
N LEU A 181 -0.29 10.33 -19.10
CA LEU A 181 -0.99 9.11 -18.71
C LEU A 181 -0.03 7.93 -18.55
N ASN A 182 0.94 7.78 -19.45
CA ASN A 182 1.96 6.72 -19.35
C ASN A 182 2.87 6.92 -18.14
N ASP A 183 3.25 8.16 -17.83
CA ASP A 183 4.02 8.49 -16.61
C ASP A 183 3.22 8.11 -15.36
N ALA A 184 1.94 8.46 -15.31
CA ALA A 184 1.06 8.10 -14.19
C ALA A 184 0.92 6.57 -14.04
N ARG A 185 0.76 5.81 -15.14
CA ARG A 185 0.73 4.34 -15.12
C ARG A 185 2.05 3.75 -14.62
N THR A 186 3.18 4.25 -15.11
CA THR A 186 4.51 3.81 -14.66
C THR A 186 4.71 4.08 -13.17
N LYS A 187 4.29 5.26 -12.72
CA LYS A 187 4.37 5.65 -11.31
C LYS A 187 3.46 4.77 -10.43
N SER A 188 2.25 4.41 -10.90
CA SER A 188 1.35 3.51 -10.16
C SER A 188 1.97 2.13 -9.94
N ILE A 189 2.66 1.57 -10.94
CA ILE A 189 3.39 0.30 -10.83
C ILE A 189 4.53 0.42 -9.80
N THR A 190 5.29 1.51 -9.85
CA THR A 190 6.39 1.76 -8.90
C THR A 190 5.87 1.85 -7.47
N ILE A 191 4.81 2.63 -7.24
CA ILE A 191 4.17 2.79 -5.94
C ILE A 191 3.59 1.45 -5.45
N GLY A 192 2.89 0.71 -6.31
CA GLY A 192 2.36 -0.62 -5.99
C GLY A 192 3.46 -1.60 -5.55
N THR A 193 4.62 -1.55 -6.21
CA THR A 193 5.80 -2.35 -5.83
C THR A 193 6.37 -1.94 -4.48
N LEU A 194 6.48 -0.64 -4.20
CA LEU A 194 6.94 -0.13 -2.90
C LEU A 194 6.00 -0.56 -1.76
N LEU A 195 4.68 -0.36 -1.93
CA LEU A 195 3.65 -0.79 -0.98
C LEU A 195 3.74 -2.30 -0.72
N SER A 196 3.88 -3.08 -1.78
CA SER A 196 4.02 -4.53 -1.71
C SER A 196 5.25 -4.95 -0.91
N ALA A 197 6.41 -4.34 -1.16
CA ALA A 197 7.65 -4.64 -0.44
C ALA A 197 7.47 -4.45 1.07
N TYR A 198 6.85 -3.36 1.50
CA TYR A 198 6.54 -3.10 2.89
C TYR A 198 5.54 -4.11 3.49
N LEU A 199 4.43 -4.39 2.79
CA LEU A 199 3.40 -5.31 3.25
C LEU A 199 3.91 -6.76 3.42
N TYR A 200 4.87 -7.20 2.59
CA TYR A 200 5.43 -8.55 2.65
C TYR A 200 6.71 -8.67 3.49
N GLU A 201 7.39 -7.59 3.83
CA GLU A 201 8.57 -7.62 4.70
C GLU A 201 8.24 -8.23 6.09
N GLY A 202 7.06 -7.95 6.62
CA GLY A 202 6.56 -8.50 7.88
C GLY A 202 6.25 -10.01 7.83
N LYS A 203 5.77 -10.53 6.70
CA LYS A 203 5.35 -11.93 6.57
C LYS A 203 6.52 -12.93 6.63
N ARG A 204 7.73 -12.54 6.22
CA ARG A 204 8.93 -13.40 6.26
C ARG A 204 9.46 -13.68 7.68
N LYS A 205 8.96 -12.98 8.72
CA LYS A 205 9.43 -13.12 10.11
C LYS A 205 8.58 -14.02 10.99
N TYR A 206 7.42 -14.47 10.51
CA TYR A 206 6.46 -15.24 11.31
C TYR A 206 6.25 -16.70 10.85
N TYR A 207 7.10 -17.19 9.91
CA TYR A 207 7.10 -18.60 9.48
C TYR A 207 8.46 -19.25 9.65
#